data_532da52f1e08eeb6e2e13d02e2063926
#
_entry.id   532da52f1e08eeb6e2e13d02e2063926
#
_cell.length_a   1.000
_cell.length_b   1.000
_cell.length_c   1.000
_cell.angle_alpha   90.00
_cell.angle_beta   90.00
_cell.angle_gamma   90.00
#
_symmetry.space_group_name_H-M   'P 1'
#
loop_
_entity.id
_entity.type
_entity.pdbx_description
1 polymer ?
#
loop_
_entity_poly.entity_id
_entity_poly.type
_entity_poly.pdbx_seq_one_letter_code
_entity_poly.pdbx_strand_id
1 'polypeptide(L)'
;MSRFIFNRRGILKAGVAGGAALAAPMHFVKGAFAQDMSCNMPTGDTVTLGFNVPQSGPYADEGADELRAYQLAVKHLNGEGDGGMLSTFSSKALKGNGILGKKVAFVTGDTQTKSDAARDSAKRMIEKEGAVMITGGSSSGVAVAVQGLCQEMGIIFMAGLTHSNDTTGKDKKRYGFRHFFNAYQSGVALGPVLKEEYGTDRRAYHLTADYTWGWTQEESIKNTTEGLGWETVATVRTPVGAGDFSQYITPVLNSGADVLILNHYGKDMVNS
;
A
#
# COMPACT_ATOMS: atom_id res chain seq x y z
N MET A 1 -6.04 52.22 -15.17
CA MET A 1 -5.35 50.96 -14.88
C MET A 1 -5.83 49.90 -15.87
N SER A 2 -5.07 49.65 -16.95
CA SER A 2 -5.44 48.71 -18.02
C SER A 2 -4.94 47.30 -17.65
N ARG A 3 -5.83 46.34 -17.59
CA ARG A 3 -5.50 44.91 -17.42
C ARG A 3 -4.99 44.37 -18.74
N PHE A 4 -3.74 43.91 -18.79
CA PHE A 4 -3.21 43.11 -19.88
C PHE A 4 -3.76 41.68 -19.80
N ILE A 5 -4.56 41.30 -20.78
CA ILE A 5 -5.04 39.91 -20.93
C ILE A 5 -4.11 39.24 -21.94
N PHE A 6 -3.27 38.30 -21.46
CA PHE A 6 -2.45 37.44 -22.32
C PHE A 6 -3.32 36.31 -22.88
N ASN A 7 -3.50 36.23 -24.20
CA ASN A 7 -4.11 35.10 -24.83
C ASN A 7 -3.07 34.23 -25.58
N ARG A 8 -3.34 32.93 -25.71
CA ARG A 8 -2.41 31.96 -26.28
C ARG A 8 -1.94 32.27 -27.73
N ARG A 9 -2.67 33.05 -28.50
CA ARG A 9 -2.29 33.47 -29.86
C ARG A 9 -1.30 34.63 -29.88
N GLY A 10 -1.23 35.44 -28.81
CA GLY A 10 -0.26 36.55 -28.68
C GLY A 10 1.15 36.05 -28.42
N ILE A 11 1.29 34.91 -27.72
CA ILE A 11 2.61 34.32 -27.38
C ILE A 11 3.27 33.71 -28.63
N LEU A 12 2.50 33.12 -29.54
CA LEU A 12 3.02 32.54 -30.78
C LEU A 12 3.49 33.57 -31.82
N LYS A 13 2.99 34.79 -31.77
CA LYS A 13 3.41 35.88 -32.70
C LYS A 13 4.65 36.62 -32.25
N ALA A 14 5.00 36.58 -30.97
CA ALA A 14 6.22 37.17 -30.43
C ALA A 14 7.48 36.31 -30.67
N GLY A 15 7.32 35.04 -31.04
CA GLY A 15 8.42 34.11 -31.28
C GLY A 15 9.04 34.13 -32.67
N VAL A 16 8.48 34.89 -33.62
CA VAL A 16 8.94 34.88 -35.04
C VAL A 16 9.77 36.12 -35.42
N ALA A 17 9.90 37.12 -34.58
CA ALA A 17 10.62 38.37 -34.88
C ALA A 17 12.03 38.50 -34.23
N GLY A 18 12.58 37.42 -33.68
CA GLY A 18 13.89 37.40 -32.99
C GLY A 18 14.86 36.36 -33.53
N GLY A 19 14.88 36.13 -34.83
CA GLY A 19 15.81 35.17 -35.45
C GLY A 19 17.09 35.85 -35.90
N ALA A 20 18.04 36.11 -35.01
CA ALA A 20 19.48 36.17 -35.24
C ALA A 20 20.19 36.65 -33.97
N ALA A 21 20.67 35.78 -33.15
CA ALA A 21 21.92 35.89 -32.38
C ALA A 21 21.91 34.86 -31.23
N LEU A 22 23.08 34.21 -31.14
CA LEU A 22 23.54 33.38 -30.06
C LEU A 22 23.24 31.87 -30.22
N ALA A 23 24.06 31.23 -31.05
CA ALA A 23 24.52 29.89 -30.82
C ALA A 23 25.34 29.84 -29.52
N ALA A 24 24.69 30.04 -28.39
CA ALA A 24 25.22 29.61 -27.11
C ALA A 24 24.95 28.08 -27.07
N PRO A 25 25.96 27.26 -26.73
CA PRO A 25 25.68 25.85 -26.50
C PRO A 25 24.59 25.78 -25.45
N MET A 26 23.43 25.21 -25.79
CA MET A 26 22.43 24.84 -24.78
C MET A 26 23.13 23.80 -23.89
N HIS A 27 23.71 24.26 -22.83
CA HIS A 27 23.95 23.43 -21.70
C HIS A 27 22.55 23.02 -21.25
N PHE A 28 22.11 21.83 -21.65
CA PHE A 28 21.06 21.13 -20.94
C PHE A 28 21.53 21.08 -19.50
N VAL A 29 21.03 21.99 -18.69
CA VAL A 29 21.08 21.83 -17.25
C VAL A 29 20.37 20.50 -17.05
N LYS A 30 21.15 19.43 -16.84
CA LYS A 30 20.64 18.19 -16.28
C LYS A 30 19.82 18.66 -15.08
N GLY A 31 18.49 18.57 -15.21
CA GLY A 31 17.61 19.14 -14.21
C GLY A 31 18.05 18.61 -12.85
N ALA A 32 18.03 19.46 -11.84
CA ALA A 32 18.39 19.17 -10.45
C ALA A 32 17.56 18.03 -9.80
N PHE A 33 16.98 17.15 -10.60
CA PHE A 33 16.21 15.95 -10.25
C PHE A 33 16.91 14.64 -10.62
N ALA A 34 18.10 14.70 -11.19
CA ALA A 34 18.98 13.54 -11.27
C ALA A 34 19.88 13.52 -10.03
N GLN A 35 19.31 13.40 -8.83
CA GLN A 35 19.99 12.62 -7.82
C GLN A 35 20.26 11.27 -8.49
N ASP A 36 21.50 10.81 -8.46
CA ASP A 36 21.85 9.42 -8.82
C ASP A 36 21.02 8.49 -7.93
N MET A 37 19.79 8.23 -8.36
CA MET A 37 18.93 7.26 -7.74
C MET A 37 19.51 5.93 -8.17
N SER A 38 20.26 5.30 -7.28
CA SER A 38 20.81 3.98 -7.47
C SER A 38 19.67 2.96 -7.46
N CYS A 39 18.86 2.99 -8.52
CA CYS A 39 17.92 1.91 -8.75
C CYS A 39 18.73 0.66 -9.02
N ASN A 40 18.53 -0.41 -8.27
CA ASN A 40 19.02 -1.71 -8.67
C ASN A 40 18.39 -2.07 -10.01
N MET A 41 19.24 -2.18 -11.03
CA MET A 41 18.81 -2.68 -12.32
C MET A 41 19.13 -4.17 -12.39
N PRO A 42 18.20 -5.00 -12.93
CA PRO A 42 18.49 -6.41 -13.07
C PRO A 42 19.69 -6.60 -14.00
N THR A 43 20.79 -7.05 -13.43
CA THR A 43 22.01 -7.41 -14.15
C THR A 43 22.04 -8.92 -14.44
N GLY A 44 22.64 -9.34 -15.57
CA GLY A 44 22.65 -10.76 -15.96
C GLY A 44 21.25 -11.29 -16.32
N ASP A 45 20.99 -12.56 -16.02
CA ASP A 45 19.81 -13.31 -16.45
C ASP A 45 18.73 -13.45 -15.38
N THR A 46 18.85 -12.70 -14.29
CA THR A 46 17.94 -12.80 -13.12
C THR A 46 17.39 -11.45 -12.71
N VAL A 47 16.12 -11.43 -12.32
CA VAL A 47 15.45 -10.33 -11.62
C VAL A 47 15.17 -10.79 -10.20
N THR A 48 15.70 -10.09 -9.19
CA THR A 48 15.49 -10.42 -7.77
C THR A 48 14.40 -9.54 -7.18
N LEU A 49 13.37 -10.17 -6.58
CA LEU A 49 12.29 -9.53 -5.85
C LEU A 49 12.50 -9.69 -4.33
N GLY A 50 12.18 -8.68 -3.55
CA GLY A 50 12.22 -8.74 -2.09
C GLY A 50 10.82 -8.93 -1.50
N PHE A 51 10.61 -10.00 -0.75
CA PHE A 51 9.37 -10.31 -0.05
C PHE A 51 9.52 -10.02 1.44
N ASN A 52 9.01 -8.88 1.86
CA ASN A 52 9.16 -8.35 3.21
C ASN A 52 7.85 -8.51 3.98
N VAL A 53 7.67 -9.68 4.56
CA VAL A 53 6.43 -10.10 5.22
C VAL A 53 6.67 -10.40 6.70
N PRO A 54 5.67 -10.33 7.59
CA PRO A 54 5.83 -10.76 8.97
C PRO A 54 5.91 -12.29 9.01
N GLN A 55 7.09 -12.82 9.36
CA GLN A 55 7.30 -14.25 9.60
C GLN A 55 7.28 -14.57 11.11
N SER A 56 7.23 -13.52 11.92
CA SER A 56 7.02 -13.56 13.37
C SER A 56 6.20 -12.35 13.83
N GLY A 57 5.75 -12.35 15.10
CA GLY A 57 4.95 -11.26 15.66
C GLY A 57 3.44 -11.43 15.42
N PRO A 58 2.64 -10.37 15.67
CA PRO A 58 1.17 -10.44 15.67
C PRO A 58 0.53 -10.95 14.37
N TYR A 59 1.17 -10.69 13.22
CA TYR A 59 0.65 -11.04 11.88
C TYR A 59 1.47 -12.14 11.20
N ALA A 60 2.08 -13.05 11.97
CA ALA A 60 2.94 -14.12 11.45
C ALA A 60 2.19 -15.11 10.56
N ASP A 61 0.94 -15.43 10.90
CA ASP A 61 0.14 -16.39 10.15
C ASP A 61 -0.23 -15.82 8.77
N GLU A 62 -0.66 -14.55 8.73
CA GLU A 62 -0.96 -13.82 7.50
C GLU A 62 0.30 -13.65 6.62
N GLY A 63 1.44 -13.35 7.25
CA GLY A 63 2.71 -13.21 6.54
C GLY A 63 3.20 -14.52 5.94
N ALA A 64 2.96 -15.66 6.62
CA ALA A 64 3.27 -16.98 6.07
C ALA A 64 2.41 -17.30 4.83
N ASP A 65 1.12 -16.93 4.84
CA ASP A 65 0.24 -17.10 3.69
C ASP A 65 0.64 -16.18 2.53
N GLU A 66 0.94 -14.93 2.83
CA GLU A 66 1.42 -13.96 1.85
C GLU A 66 2.71 -14.44 1.17
N LEU A 67 3.66 -14.96 1.95
CA LEU A 67 4.92 -15.50 1.43
C LEU A 67 4.69 -16.72 0.52
N ARG A 68 3.79 -17.64 0.90
CA ARG A 68 3.43 -18.80 0.05
C ARG A 68 2.85 -18.35 -1.29
N ALA A 69 1.99 -17.33 -1.28
CA ALA A 69 1.40 -16.78 -2.50
C ALA A 69 2.47 -16.15 -3.41
N TYR A 70 3.43 -15.40 -2.87
CA TYR A 70 4.53 -14.83 -3.64
C TYR A 70 5.45 -15.90 -4.22
N GLN A 71 5.78 -16.93 -3.46
CA GLN A 71 6.59 -18.06 -3.93
C GLN A 71 5.88 -18.81 -5.07
N LEU A 72 4.57 -19.02 -4.96
CA LEU A 72 3.78 -19.62 -6.03
C LEU A 72 3.80 -18.74 -7.30
N ALA A 73 3.63 -17.44 -7.15
CA ALA A 73 3.70 -16.49 -8.26
C ALA A 73 5.06 -16.54 -8.97
N VAL A 74 6.16 -16.63 -8.22
CA VAL A 74 7.51 -16.78 -8.81
C VAL A 74 7.64 -18.07 -9.61
N LYS A 75 7.13 -19.20 -9.11
CA LYS A 75 7.11 -20.46 -9.85
C LYS A 75 6.38 -20.32 -11.19
N HIS A 76 5.18 -19.74 -11.15
CA HIS A 76 4.40 -19.51 -12.37
C HIS A 76 5.10 -18.55 -13.35
N LEU A 77 5.70 -17.46 -12.86
CA LEU A 77 6.44 -16.53 -13.69
C LEU A 77 7.62 -17.20 -14.39
N ASN A 78 8.28 -18.16 -13.76
CA ASN A 78 9.38 -18.93 -14.31
C ASN A 78 8.93 -20.11 -15.20
N GLY A 79 7.62 -20.32 -15.37
CA GLY A 79 7.09 -21.44 -16.17
C GLY A 79 7.14 -22.79 -15.46
N GLU A 80 7.23 -22.80 -14.14
CA GLU A 80 7.20 -24.02 -13.34
C GLU A 80 5.74 -24.46 -13.07
N GLY A 81 5.48 -25.77 -13.08
CA GLY A 81 4.15 -26.34 -12.93
C GLY A 81 3.32 -26.23 -14.20
N ASP A 82 2.00 -26.18 -14.05
CA ASP A 82 1.02 -26.05 -15.14
C ASP A 82 0.78 -24.59 -15.59
N GLY A 83 1.59 -23.65 -15.10
CA GLY A 83 1.43 -22.21 -15.32
C GLY A 83 0.31 -21.56 -14.52
N GLY A 84 -0.47 -22.35 -13.75
CA GLY A 84 -1.52 -21.87 -12.88
C GLY A 84 -2.43 -20.83 -13.53
N MET A 85 -2.74 -19.77 -12.80
CA MET A 85 -3.54 -18.65 -13.32
C MET A 85 -2.91 -17.94 -14.52
N LEU A 86 -1.59 -17.99 -14.72
CA LEU A 86 -0.94 -17.34 -15.87
C LEU A 86 -1.38 -17.95 -17.19
N SER A 87 -1.78 -19.22 -17.21
CA SER A 87 -2.32 -19.88 -18.40
C SER A 87 -3.62 -19.25 -18.91
N THR A 88 -4.36 -18.57 -18.01
CA THR A 88 -5.63 -17.89 -18.32
C THR A 88 -5.45 -16.43 -18.75
N PHE A 89 -4.26 -15.84 -18.53
CA PHE A 89 -4.00 -14.46 -18.94
C PHE A 89 -3.60 -14.37 -20.40
N SER A 90 -4.29 -13.51 -21.14
CA SER A 90 -3.95 -13.19 -22.52
C SER A 90 -2.75 -12.24 -22.67
N SER A 91 -2.06 -11.90 -21.57
CA SER A 91 -0.93 -10.97 -21.59
C SER A 91 0.26 -11.55 -22.35
N LYS A 92 0.75 -10.79 -23.34
CA LYS A 92 1.98 -11.15 -24.07
C LYS A 92 3.24 -11.06 -23.20
N ALA A 93 3.18 -10.36 -22.05
CA ALA A 93 4.30 -10.17 -21.14
C ALA A 93 4.44 -11.31 -20.12
N LEU A 94 3.37 -12.07 -19.85
CA LEU A 94 3.34 -13.14 -18.85
C LEU A 94 3.22 -14.49 -19.55
N LYS A 95 4.35 -15.08 -19.91
CA LYS A 95 4.40 -16.33 -20.68
C LYS A 95 5.17 -17.46 -19.98
N GLY A 96 5.41 -17.33 -18.67
CA GLY A 96 6.23 -18.31 -17.94
C GLY A 96 7.71 -18.28 -18.27
N ASN A 97 8.21 -17.17 -18.80
CA ASN A 97 9.62 -16.95 -19.14
C ASN A 97 10.26 -15.86 -18.27
N GLY A 98 9.76 -15.69 -17.06
CA GLY A 98 10.22 -14.72 -16.10
C GLY A 98 9.71 -13.29 -16.33
N ILE A 99 10.46 -12.32 -15.86
CA ILE A 99 10.20 -10.88 -16.02
C ILE A 99 11.25 -10.30 -16.97
N LEU A 100 10.83 -9.57 -17.97
CA LEU A 100 11.72 -9.02 -19.01
C LEU A 100 12.59 -10.10 -19.71
N GLY A 101 12.10 -11.33 -19.82
CA GLY A 101 12.83 -12.47 -20.34
C GLY A 101 13.95 -13.00 -19.44
N LYS A 102 13.97 -12.57 -18.16
CA LYS A 102 14.95 -13.00 -17.16
C LYS A 102 14.28 -13.87 -16.10
N LYS A 103 15.01 -14.84 -15.56
CA LYS A 103 14.53 -15.67 -14.45
C LYS A 103 14.22 -14.80 -13.24
N VAL A 104 13.12 -15.09 -12.55
CA VAL A 104 12.75 -14.42 -11.31
C VAL A 104 13.34 -15.18 -10.12
N ALA A 105 14.13 -14.50 -9.32
CA ALA A 105 14.57 -14.93 -8.00
C ALA A 105 13.89 -14.07 -6.92
N PHE A 106 13.93 -14.51 -5.69
CA PHE A 106 13.44 -13.73 -4.56
C PHE A 106 14.33 -13.88 -3.33
N VAL A 107 14.26 -12.88 -2.48
CA VAL A 107 14.84 -12.85 -1.14
C VAL A 107 13.75 -12.48 -0.14
N THR A 108 13.90 -12.85 1.12
CA THR A 108 12.85 -12.64 2.13
C THR A 108 13.37 -11.84 3.32
N GLY A 109 12.46 -11.09 3.94
CA GLY A 109 12.67 -10.38 5.20
C GLY A 109 11.53 -10.65 6.18
N ASP A 110 11.86 -10.69 7.47
CA ASP A 110 10.88 -10.74 8.55
C ASP A 110 10.62 -9.33 9.06
N THR A 111 9.41 -8.82 8.90
CA THR A 111 9.04 -7.50 9.39
C THR A 111 8.71 -7.50 10.88
N GLN A 112 8.44 -8.65 11.49
CA GLN A 112 7.98 -8.79 12.88
C GLN A 112 6.74 -7.92 13.20
N THR A 113 6.03 -7.44 12.18
CA THR A 113 4.98 -6.41 12.27
C THR A 113 5.51 -5.07 12.85
N LYS A 114 6.83 -4.82 12.76
CA LYS A 114 7.52 -3.61 13.28
C LYS A 114 8.19 -2.84 12.16
N SER A 115 8.01 -1.52 12.16
CA SER A 115 8.55 -0.64 11.11
C SER A 115 10.07 -0.66 11.01
N ASP A 116 10.78 -0.69 12.14
CA ASP A 116 12.26 -0.70 12.14
C ASP A 116 12.81 -2.01 11.58
N ALA A 117 12.33 -3.16 12.07
CA ALA A 117 12.73 -4.48 11.57
C ALA A 117 12.45 -4.61 10.06
N ALA A 118 11.31 -4.08 9.61
CA ALA A 118 10.94 -4.07 8.20
C ALA A 118 11.85 -3.18 7.35
N ARG A 119 12.23 -2.00 7.84
CA ARG A 119 13.19 -1.12 7.16
C ARG A 119 14.57 -1.77 7.05
N ASP A 120 15.06 -2.37 8.13
CA ASP A 120 16.36 -3.04 8.16
C ASP A 120 16.41 -4.22 7.20
N SER A 121 15.38 -5.08 7.20
CA SER A 121 15.30 -6.21 6.27
C SER A 121 15.16 -5.76 4.82
N ALA A 122 14.35 -4.74 4.52
CA ALA A 122 14.23 -4.18 3.18
C ALA A 122 15.54 -3.57 2.70
N LYS A 123 16.23 -2.81 3.54
CA LYS A 123 17.54 -2.23 3.22
C LYS A 123 18.57 -3.31 2.88
N ARG A 124 18.64 -4.37 3.67
CA ARG A 124 19.52 -5.53 3.41
C ARG A 124 19.22 -6.17 2.05
N MET A 125 17.93 -6.44 1.76
CA MET A 125 17.51 -7.04 0.49
C MET A 125 17.88 -6.17 -0.72
N ILE A 126 17.78 -4.84 -0.58
CA ILE A 126 18.14 -3.89 -1.65
C ILE A 126 19.66 -3.80 -1.82
N GLU A 127 20.39 -3.51 -0.74
CA GLU A 127 21.82 -3.19 -0.82
C GLU A 127 22.72 -4.42 -1.00
N LYS A 128 22.36 -5.54 -0.41
CA LYS A 128 23.22 -6.73 -0.38
C LYS A 128 22.76 -7.86 -1.30
N GLU A 129 21.45 -7.92 -1.56
CA GLU A 129 20.85 -9.03 -2.29
C GLU A 129 20.28 -8.60 -3.66
N GLY A 130 20.38 -7.31 -3.99
CA GLY A 130 20.06 -6.78 -5.30
C GLY A 130 18.56 -6.76 -5.65
N ALA A 131 17.68 -6.72 -4.64
CA ALA A 131 16.25 -6.62 -4.88
C ALA A 131 15.92 -5.33 -5.65
N VAL A 132 15.19 -5.45 -6.74
CA VAL A 132 14.75 -4.33 -7.60
C VAL A 132 13.36 -3.82 -7.25
N MET A 133 12.63 -4.57 -6.47
CA MET A 133 11.30 -4.24 -5.94
C MET A 133 11.13 -4.90 -4.58
N ILE A 134 10.52 -4.19 -3.65
CA ILE A 134 10.06 -4.75 -2.36
C ILE A 134 8.54 -4.84 -2.38
N THR A 135 8.01 -5.97 -1.95
CA THR A 135 6.57 -6.17 -1.75
C THR A 135 6.29 -6.83 -0.40
N GLY A 136 5.06 -6.73 0.07
CA GLY A 136 4.61 -7.30 1.33
C GLY A 136 4.08 -6.25 2.28
N GLY A 137 4.23 -6.53 3.55
CA GLY A 137 3.92 -5.61 4.62
C GLY A 137 2.87 -6.09 5.61
N SER A 138 1.76 -6.69 5.22
CA SER A 138 0.58 -7.03 6.04
C SER A 138 0.10 -5.88 6.96
N SER A 139 1.00 -5.24 7.69
CA SER A 139 0.72 -4.03 8.49
C SER A 139 0.88 -2.75 7.67
N SER A 140 -0.12 -1.89 7.65
CA SER A 140 -0.06 -0.62 6.94
C SER A 140 0.95 0.36 7.54
N GLY A 141 1.24 0.30 8.84
CA GLY A 141 2.32 1.08 9.46
C GLY A 141 3.69 0.66 8.94
N VAL A 142 3.91 -0.64 8.77
CA VAL A 142 5.10 -1.20 8.13
C VAL A 142 5.20 -0.76 6.67
N ALA A 143 4.09 -0.83 5.92
CA ALA A 143 4.07 -0.43 4.52
C ALA A 143 4.47 1.04 4.32
N VAL A 144 3.96 1.96 5.14
CA VAL A 144 4.33 3.39 5.10
C VAL A 144 5.82 3.57 5.36
N ALA A 145 6.39 2.87 6.35
CA ALA A 145 7.80 2.97 6.69
C ALA A 145 8.72 2.41 5.59
N VAL A 146 8.40 1.23 5.04
CA VAL A 146 9.18 0.60 3.95
C VAL A 146 9.04 1.39 2.66
N GLN A 147 7.85 1.90 2.34
CA GLN A 147 7.63 2.78 1.19
C GLN A 147 8.50 4.03 1.26
N GLY A 148 8.67 4.62 2.47
CA GLY A 148 9.57 5.75 2.69
C GLY A 148 11.02 5.40 2.35
N LEU A 149 11.52 4.27 2.85
CA LEU A 149 12.86 3.76 2.54
C LEU A 149 13.02 3.49 1.03
N CYS A 150 12.07 2.81 0.41
CA CYS A 150 12.12 2.52 -1.02
C CYS A 150 12.14 3.80 -1.86
N GLN A 151 11.42 4.86 -1.44
CA GLN A 151 11.48 6.18 -2.07
C GLN A 151 12.88 6.79 -1.97
N GLU A 152 13.54 6.72 -0.81
CA GLU A 152 14.88 7.22 -0.58
C GLU A 152 15.92 6.49 -1.45
N MET A 153 15.71 5.19 -1.65
CA MET A 153 16.62 4.31 -2.40
C MET A 153 16.27 4.17 -3.89
N GLY A 154 15.19 4.79 -4.37
CA GLY A 154 14.76 4.70 -5.77
C GLY A 154 14.22 3.33 -6.17
N ILE A 155 13.71 2.55 -5.24
CA ILE A 155 13.21 1.18 -5.44
C ILE A 155 11.68 1.18 -5.43
N ILE A 156 11.07 0.34 -6.27
CA ILE A 156 9.62 0.16 -6.27
C ILE A 156 9.19 -0.55 -4.99
N PHE A 157 8.19 0.02 -4.32
CA PHE A 157 7.43 -0.67 -3.27
C PHE A 157 6.03 -0.98 -3.76
N MET A 158 5.64 -2.26 -3.67
CA MET A 158 4.28 -2.72 -3.95
C MET A 158 3.63 -3.15 -2.65
N ALA A 159 2.67 -2.37 -2.17
CA ALA A 159 1.91 -2.73 -0.97
C ALA A 159 1.11 -4.02 -1.20
N GLY A 160 1.35 -5.01 -0.36
CA GLY A 160 0.66 -6.31 -0.37
C GLY A 160 -0.68 -6.26 0.35
N LEU A 161 -0.80 -6.92 1.49
CA LEU A 161 -2.03 -6.97 2.31
C LEU A 161 -2.22 -5.71 3.19
N THR A 162 -1.96 -4.52 2.68
CA THR A 162 -2.01 -3.28 3.47
C THR A 162 -3.11 -2.35 2.94
N HIS A 163 -4.11 -2.08 3.76
CA HIS A 163 -5.35 -1.45 3.31
C HIS A 163 -5.55 0.00 3.78
N SER A 164 -4.62 0.60 4.56
CA SER A 164 -4.76 2.00 4.96
C SER A 164 -4.92 2.93 3.74
N ASN A 165 -5.84 3.89 3.83
CA ASN A 165 -5.98 4.95 2.84
C ASN A 165 -4.68 5.77 2.71
N ASP A 166 -3.96 5.91 3.83
CA ASP A 166 -2.76 6.75 3.93
C ASP A 166 -1.63 6.28 3.01
N THR A 167 -1.49 4.96 2.80
CA THR A 167 -0.39 4.38 2.01
C THR A 167 -0.28 4.98 0.61
N THR A 168 -1.40 5.22 -0.07
CA THR A 168 -1.45 5.85 -1.40
C THR A 168 -2.19 7.20 -1.38
N GLY A 169 -2.52 7.69 -0.20
CA GLY A 169 -3.11 9.01 0.07
C GLY A 169 -2.10 9.98 0.67
N LYS A 170 -2.23 10.24 1.96
CA LYS A 170 -1.42 11.22 2.72
C LYS A 170 0.08 10.87 2.71
N ASP A 171 0.44 9.59 2.84
CA ASP A 171 1.83 9.12 2.92
C ASP A 171 2.37 8.61 1.56
N LYS A 172 1.64 8.83 0.46
CA LYS A 172 2.03 8.39 -0.88
C LYS A 172 3.46 8.78 -1.24
N LYS A 173 4.15 7.87 -1.95
CA LYS A 173 5.47 8.10 -2.52
C LYS A 173 5.45 7.80 -4.02
N ARG A 174 6.38 8.41 -4.78
CA ARG A 174 6.46 8.23 -6.22
C ARG A 174 6.68 6.76 -6.63
N TYR A 175 7.46 6.02 -5.83
CA TYR A 175 7.78 4.61 -6.08
C TYR A 175 6.89 3.64 -5.30
N GLY A 176 5.88 4.16 -4.58
CA GLY A 176 4.91 3.36 -3.84
C GLY A 176 3.66 3.08 -4.67
N PHE A 177 3.30 1.80 -4.75
CA PHE A 177 2.13 1.32 -5.47
C PHE A 177 1.30 0.40 -4.58
N ARG A 178 0.05 0.20 -4.96
CA ARG A 178 -0.90 -0.71 -4.32
C ARG A 178 -1.57 -1.57 -5.38
N HIS A 179 -1.73 -2.84 -5.13
CA HIS A 179 -2.54 -3.73 -5.97
C HIS A 179 -3.83 -4.18 -5.28
N PHE A 180 -4.03 -3.81 -4.03
CA PHE A 180 -5.15 -4.24 -3.19
C PHE A 180 -6.10 -3.07 -2.89
N PHE A 181 -7.33 -3.38 -2.47
CA PHE A 181 -8.30 -2.35 -2.07
C PHE A 181 -7.84 -1.59 -0.81
N ASN A 182 -8.42 -0.43 -0.55
CA ASN A 182 -8.16 0.37 0.64
C ASN A 182 -9.37 0.42 1.58
N ALA A 183 -9.19 1.01 2.76
CA ALA A 183 -10.23 1.13 3.78
C ALA A 183 -11.47 1.89 3.29
N TYR A 184 -11.30 2.92 2.45
CA TYR A 184 -12.41 3.64 1.85
C TYR A 184 -13.29 2.71 0.99
N GLN A 185 -12.68 1.89 0.16
CA GLN A 185 -13.40 0.92 -0.67
C GLN A 185 -14.15 -0.10 0.18
N SER A 186 -13.57 -0.54 1.31
CA SER A 186 -14.26 -1.43 2.27
C SER A 186 -15.51 -0.78 2.82
N GLY A 187 -15.41 0.47 3.27
CA GLY A 187 -16.55 1.22 3.83
C GLY A 187 -17.68 1.37 2.81
N VAL A 188 -17.34 1.82 1.59
CA VAL A 188 -18.33 2.00 0.52
C VAL A 188 -18.99 0.69 0.11
N ALA A 189 -18.22 -0.40 0.01
CA ALA A 189 -18.74 -1.71 -0.38
C ALA A 189 -19.69 -2.30 0.67
N LEU A 190 -19.44 -2.05 1.95
CA LEU A 190 -20.29 -2.52 3.05
C LEU A 190 -21.59 -1.71 3.20
N GLY A 191 -21.62 -0.46 2.78
CA GLY A 191 -22.76 0.43 2.98
C GLY A 191 -24.11 -0.15 2.56
N PRO A 192 -24.27 -0.67 1.32
CA PRO A 192 -25.52 -1.28 0.89
C PRO A 192 -25.94 -2.48 1.75
N VAL A 193 -24.98 -3.34 2.12
CA VAL A 193 -25.23 -4.52 2.96
C VAL A 193 -25.67 -4.10 4.37
N LEU A 194 -24.99 -3.14 4.98
CA LEU A 194 -25.37 -2.63 6.30
C LEU A 194 -26.75 -2.01 6.28
N LYS A 195 -27.11 -1.28 5.22
CA LYS A 195 -28.44 -0.72 5.06
C LYS A 195 -29.52 -1.79 4.96
N GLU A 196 -29.27 -2.85 4.18
CA GLU A 196 -30.21 -3.94 3.96
C GLU A 196 -30.43 -4.76 5.25
N GLU A 197 -29.36 -5.11 5.95
CA GLU A 197 -29.40 -5.99 7.11
C GLU A 197 -29.82 -5.27 8.41
N TYR A 198 -29.39 -4.02 8.61
CA TYR A 198 -29.58 -3.30 9.85
C TYR A 198 -30.47 -2.06 9.71
N GLY A 199 -30.73 -1.58 8.50
CA GLY A 199 -31.54 -0.37 8.24
C GLY A 199 -30.76 0.93 8.47
N THR A 200 -31.56 1.99 8.73
CA THR A 200 -31.07 3.36 8.89
C THR A 200 -31.25 3.83 10.29
N ASP A 201 -30.88 4.00 11.22
CA ASP A 201 -31.20 4.38 12.60
C ASP A 201 -30.65 3.37 13.60
N ARG A 202 -29.32 3.28 13.57
CA ARG A 202 -28.57 2.44 14.50
C ARG A 202 -27.55 3.26 15.29
N ARG A 203 -27.14 2.70 16.41
CA ARG A 203 -26.10 3.26 17.27
C ARG A 203 -24.88 2.35 17.25
N ALA A 204 -23.78 2.84 16.68
CA ALA A 204 -22.57 2.06 16.46
C ALA A 204 -21.50 2.36 17.52
N TYR A 205 -20.86 1.31 18.03
CA TYR A 205 -19.68 1.37 18.87
C TYR A 205 -18.49 0.78 18.09
N HIS A 206 -17.37 1.50 18.01
CA HIS A 206 -16.19 1.04 17.31
C HIS A 206 -15.09 0.60 18.28
N LEU A 207 -14.60 -0.63 18.12
CA LEU A 207 -13.31 -1.06 18.66
C LEU A 207 -12.31 -1.12 17.49
N THR A 208 -11.19 -0.42 17.66
CA THR A 208 -10.30 -0.14 16.54
C THR A 208 -8.85 -0.40 16.92
N ALA A 209 -8.16 -1.23 16.16
CA ALA A 209 -6.72 -1.46 16.31
C ALA A 209 -5.94 -0.15 16.12
N ASP A 210 -5.07 0.18 17.07
CA ASP A 210 -4.41 1.48 17.17
C ASP A 210 -3.20 1.61 16.22
N TYR A 211 -3.46 1.65 14.92
CA TYR A 211 -2.47 1.93 13.88
C TYR A 211 -3.16 2.47 12.61
N THR A 212 -2.38 2.91 11.62
CA THR A 212 -2.89 3.69 10.48
C THR A 212 -4.02 3.00 9.69
N TRP A 213 -4.00 1.66 9.55
CA TRP A 213 -5.12 0.98 8.89
C TRP A 213 -6.38 1.05 9.76
N GLY A 214 -6.28 0.73 11.05
CA GLY A 214 -7.42 0.79 11.96
C GLY A 214 -8.07 2.17 11.93
N TRP A 215 -7.29 3.23 11.99
CA TRP A 215 -7.81 4.62 11.96
C TRP A 215 -8.54 4.93 10.66
N THR A 216 -7.95 4.57 9.51
CA THR A 216 -8.58 4.84 8.21
C THR A 216 -9.76 3.91 7.91
N GLN A 217 -9.75 2.68 8.45
CA GLN A 217 -10.88 1.75 8.36
C GLN A 217 -12.06 2.26 9.17
N GLU A 218 -11.82 2.65 10.42
CA GLU A 218 -12.83 3.27 11.29
C GLU A 218 -13.45 4.50 10.64
N GLU A 219 -12.62 5.45 10.18
CA GLU A 219 -13.09 6.65 9.50
C GLU A 219 -13.97 6.31 8.29
N SER A 220 -13.55 5.33 7.49
CA SER A 220 -14.26 4.92 6.27
C SER A 220 -15.61 4.27 6.58
N ILE A 221 -15.67 3.36 7.56
CA ILE A 221 -16.92 2.74 8.00
C ILE A 221 -17.82 3.76 8.67
N LYS A 222 -17.28 4.59 9.56
CA LYS A 222 -18.00 5.65 10.24
C LYS A 222 -18.66 6.61 9.24
N ASN A 223 -17.92 7.12 8.26
CA ASN A 223 -18.48 7.98 7.21
C ASN A 223 -19.61 7.28 6.44
N THR A 224 -19.49 5.99 6.19
CA THR A 224 -20.50 5.19 5.51
C THR A 224 -21.76 5.04 6.39
N THR A 225 -21.62 4.65 7.65
CA THR A 225 -22.74 4.42 8.56
C THR A 225 -23.45 5.72 8.96
N GLU A 226 -22.71 6.79 9.19
CA GLU A 226 -23.28 8.12 9.42
C GLU A 226 -24.04 8.64 8.19
N GLY A 227 -23.53 8.33 6.97
CA GLY A 227 -24.25 8.58 5.73
C GLY A 227 -25.55 7.78 5.57
N LEU A 228 -25.71 6.67 6.28
CA LEU A 228 -26.96 5.91 6.40
C LEU A 228 -27.89 6.43 7.50
N GLY A 229 -27.47 7.40 8.31
CA GLY A 229 -28.21 7.95 9.44
C GLY A 229 -27.90 7.30 10.78
N TRP A 230 -26.83 6.51 10.89
CA TRP A 230 -26.42 5.90 12.16
C TRP A 230 -25.71 6.93 13.06
N GLU A 231 -25.82 6.74 14.37
CA GLU A 231 -25.08 7.49 15.39
C GLU A 231 -23.80 6.71 15.77
N THR A 232 -22.63 7.33 15.75
CA THR A 232 -21.43 6.78 16.38
C THR A 232 -21.40 7.16 17.85
N VAL A 233 -21.69 6.21 18.74
CA VAL A 233 -21.76 6.47 20.19
C VAL A 233 -20.40 6.48 20.86
N ALA A 234 -19.45 5.69 20.37
CA ALA A 234 -18.07 5.67 20.86
C ALA A 234 -17.10 5.06 19.87
N THR A 235 -15.84 5.45 20.02
CA THR A 235 -14.68 4.91 19.32
C THR A 235 -13.58 4.65 20.34
N VAL A 236 -13.13 3.41 20.44
CA VAL A 236 -12.08 3.01 21.40
C VAL A 236 -10.93 2.33 20.67
N ARG A 237 -9.73 2.76 20.99
CA ARG A 237 -8.49 2.21 20.42
C ARG A 237 -8.01 1.01 21.24
N THR A 238 -7.57 -0.04 20.56
CA THR A 238 -7.00 -1.25 21.16
C THR A 238 -5.57 -1.47 20.65
N PRO A 239 -4.63 -1.88 21.49
CA PRO A 239 -3.28 -2.18 21.03
C PRO A 239 -3.27 -3.30 19.98
N VAL A 240 -2.40 -3.19 18.98
CA VAL A 240 -2.16 -4.28 18.01
C VAL A 240 -1.47 -5.44 18.72
N GLY A 241 -1.99 -6.66 18.53
CA GLY A 241 -1.51 -7.86 19.20
C GLY A 241 -2.02 -8.03 20.62
N ALA A 242 -3.14 -7.39 20.96
CA ALA A 242 -3.80 -7.59 22.25
C ALA A 242 -4.25 -9.06 22.40
N GLY A 243 -3.80 -9.69 23.49
CA GLY A 243 -4.18 -11.10 23.78
C GLY A 243 -5.54 -11.22 24.47
N ASP A 244 -6.05 -10.13 25.07
CA ASP A 244 -7.28 -10.10 25.84
C ASP A 244 -8.05 -8.80 25.59
N PHE A 245 -9.31 -8.94 25.20
CA PHE A 245 -10.24 -7.84 24.93
C PHE A 245 -11.33 -7.69 26.00
N SER A 246 -11.33 -8.51 27.05
CA SER A 246 -12.39 -8.53 28.08
C SER A 246 -12.64 -7.17 28.75
N GLN A 247 -11.59 -6.34 28.91
CA GLN A 247 -11.69 -5.01 29.46
C GLN A 247 -12.57 -4.04 28.62
N TYR A 248 -12.78 -4.34 27.35
CA TYR A 248 -13.56 -3.51 26.43
C TYR A 248 -15.05 -3.91 26.41
N ILE A 249 -15.40 -5.11 26.88
CA ILE A 249 -16.76 -5.65 26.79
C ILE A 249 -17.75 -4.85 27.66
N THR A 250 -17.40 -4.58 28.92
CA THR A 250 -18.30 -3.81 29.83
C THR A 250 -18.62 -2.40 29.29
N PRO A 251 -17.65 -1.61 28.79
CA PRO A 251 -17.95 -0.34 28.14
C PRO A 251 -18.88 -0.48 26.93
N VAL A 252 -18.70 -1.51 26.09
CA VAL A 252 -19.59 -1.77 24.95
C VAL A 252 -21.02 -2.04 25.42
N LEU A 253 -21.21 -2.94 26.39
CA LEU A 253 -22.54 -3.30 26.92
C LEU A 253 -23.25 -2.12 27.55
N ASN A 254 -22.52 -1.20 28.18
CA ASN A 254 -23.08 -0.02 28.85
C ASN A 254 -23.26 1.17 27.90
N SER A 255 -22.82 1.11 26.67
CA SER A 255 -22.85 2.23 25.70
C SER A 255 -24.25 2.51 25.15
N GLY A 256 -25.13 1.52 25.18
CA GLY A 256 -26.42 1.56 24.49
C GLY A 256 -26.30 1.48 22.98
N ALA A 257 -25.18 0.97 22.45
CA ALA A 257 -25.02 0.69 21.04
C ALA A 257 -25.84 -0.55 20.61
N ASP A 258 -26.37 -0.50 19.40
CA ASP A 258 -27.07 -1.62 18.76
C ASP A 258 -26.10 -2.51 17.98
N VAL A 259 -25.01 -1.93 17.49
CA VAL A 259 -24.03 -2.58 16.61
C VAL A 259 -22.63 -2.31 17.13
N LEU A 260 -21.86 -3.39 17.32
CA LEU A 260 -20.42 -3.34 17.56
C LEU A 260 -19.68 -3.50 16.22
N ILE A 261 -18.82 -2.55 15.90
CA ILE A 261 -17.96 -2.60 14.71
C ILE A 261 -16.52 -2.86 15.13
N LEU A 262 -15.99 -3.99 14.73
CA LEU A 262 -14.61 -4.39 14.97
C LEU A 262 -13.73 -3.96 13.80
N ASN A 263 -12.89 -2.95 13.98
CA ASN A 263 -11.86 -2.56 13.03
C ASN A 263 -10.54 -3.25 13.43
N HIS A 264 -10.57 -4.58 13.46
CA HIS A 264 -9.48 -5.45 13.83
C HIS A 264 -9.03 -6.31 12.65
N TYR A 265 -7.85 -6.91 12.75
CA TYR A 265 -7.28 -7.78 11.72
C TYR A 265 -6.46 -8.90 12.37
N GLY A 266 -6.36 -10.05 11.69
CA GLY A 266 -5.57 -11.18 12.14
C GLY A 266 -6.02 -11.71 13.51
N LYS A 267 -5.06 -11.99 14.39
CA LYS A 267 -5.34 -12.52 15.72
C LYS A 267 -6.17 -11.57 16.59
N ASP A 268 -6.05 -10.26 16.39
CA ASP A 268 -6.87 -9.29 17.13
C ASP A 268 -8.36 -9.47 16.81
N MET A 269 -8.70 -9.76 15.54
CA MET A 269 -10.08 -10.04 15.13
C MET A 269 -10.59 -11.36 15.73
N VAL A 270 -9.74 -12.39 15.82
CA VAL A 270 -10.12 -13.69 16.38
C VAL A 270 -10.34 -13.61 17.89
N ASN A 271 -9.55 -12.76 18.59
CA ASN A 271 -9.57 -12.65 20.04
C ASN A 271 -10.60 -11.64 20.56
N SER A 272 -11.10 -10.74 19.72
CA SER A 272 -12.08 -9.71 20.11
C SER A 272 -13.53 -10.16 19.87
#